data_adc41b45e702cb5a6f653f56bcae00f4
#
_entry.id   adc41b45e702cb5a6f653f56bcae00f4
#
_cell.length_a   1.000
_cell.length_b   1.000
_cell.length_c   1.000
_cell.angle_alpha   90.00
_cell.angle_beta   90.00
_cell.angle_gamma   90.00
#
_symmetry.space_group_name_H-M   'P 1'
#
loop_
_entity.id
_entity.type
_entity.pdbx_description
1 polymer ?
#
loop_
_entity_poly.entity_id
_entity_poly.type
_entity_poly.pdbx_seq_one_letter_code
_entity_poly.pdbx_strand_id
1 'polypeptide(L)'
;MKITTRGRYAVMALVSLAGASRGNPVSIKDISRQEAISELYLQQLFARLRKRNLVKSVRGPGGGFILARHPSEITIGEIIRAAEGKNARVGCRSSGRKCGMIERCKTQNMWDTLERRIDEFLDSITIENLFLHQEEERREAGA
;
A
#
# COMPACT_ATOMS: atom_id res chain seq x y z
N MET A 1 0.18 5.68 12.15
CA MET A 1 0.15 5.81 10.66
C MET A 1 -1.22 6.27 10.22
N LYS A 2 -1.28 7.29 9.42
CA LYS A 2 -2.54 7.78 8.84
C LYS A 2 -2.84 6.99 7.56
N ILE A 3 -3.98 6.33 7.52
CA ILE A 3 -4.41 5.54 6.38
C ILE A 3 -5.58 6.26 5.70
N THR A 4 -5.31 6.84 4.53
CA THR A 4 -6.34 7.50 3.73
C THR A 4 -6.84 6.57 2.62
N THR A 5 -7.81 7.02 1.83
CA THR A 5 -8.26 6.35 0.61
C THR A 5 -7.09 6.04 -0.32
N ARG A 6 -6.10 6.94 -0.40
CA ARG A 6 -4.89 6.75 -1.22
C ARG A 6 -4.09 5.51 -0.80
N GLY A 7 -3.82 5.36 0.49
CA GLY A 7 -3.12 4.19 1.01
C GLY A 7 -3.91 2.90 0.79
N ARG A 8 -5.20 2.93 1.03
CA ARG A 8 -6.09 1.78 0.81
C ARG A 8 -6.15 1.37 -0.66
N TYR A 9 -6.29 2.31 -1.58
CA TYR A 9 -6.31 2.03 -3.01
C TYR A 9 -4.97 1.54 -3.54
N ALA A 10 -3.85 2.03 -2.96
CA ALA A 10 -2.54 1.51 -3.31
C ALA A 10 -2.39 0.03 -2.96
N VAL A 11 -2.84 -0.37 -1.78
CA VAL A 11 -2.84 -1.78 -1.36
C VAL A 11 -3.72 -2.62 -2.29
N MET A 12 -4.95 -2.18 -2.54
CA MET A 12 -5.88 -2.86 -3.45
C MET A 12 -5.26 -3.06 -4.84
N ALA A 13 -4.68 -2.00 -5.41
CA ALA A 13 -4.08 -2.04 -6.74
C ALA A 13 -2.88 -2.99 -6.81
N LEU A 14 -2.02 -3.03 -5.80
CA LEU A 14 -0.86 -3.92 -5.80
C LEU A 14 -1.22 -5.38 -5.54
N VAL A 15 -2.23 -5.65 -4.73
CA VAL A 15 -2.75 -7.01 -4.55
C VAL A 15 -3.39 -7.51 -5.85
N SER A 16 -4.16 -6.65 -6.52
CA SER A 16 -4.73 -6.95 -7.85
C SER A 16 -3.63 -7.20 -8.89
N LEU A 17 -2.59 -6.37 -8.92
CA LEU A 17 -1.44 -6.55 -9.80
C LEU A 17 -0.74 -7.89 -9.55
N ALA A 18 -0.51 -8.25 -8.29
CA ALA A 18 0.12 -9.52 -7.93
C ALA A 18 -0.70 -10.73 -8.40
N GLY A 19 -2.02 -10.66 -8.25
CA GLY A 19 -2.92 -11.74 -8.68
C GLY A 19 -3.05 -11.88 -10.19
N ALA A 20 -3.03 -10.78 -10.91
CA ALA A 20 -3.23 -10.76 -12.37
C ALA A 20 -1.93 -10.97 -13.15
N SER A 21 -0.78 -10.60 -12.60
CA SER A 21 0.46 -10.52 -13.38
C SER A 21 0.97 -11.87 -13.87
N ARG A 22 0.92 -12.89 -13.03
CA ARG A 22 1.52 -14.22 -13.36
C ARG A 22 2.83 -14.12 -14.15
N GLY A 23 3.65 -13.10 -13.82
CA GLY A 23 4.89 -12.79 -14.53
C GLY A 23 4.75 -11.87 -15.76
N ASN A 24 3.53 -11.51 -16.16
CA ASN A 24 3.27 -10.61 -17.29
C ASN A 24 2.86 -9.22 -16.81
N PRO A 25 3.17 -8.16 -17.57
CA PRO A 25 2.70 -6.81 -17.25
C PRO A 25 1.17 -6.70 -17.24
N VAL A 26 0.64 -5.88 -16.34
CA VAL A 26 -0.79 -5.59 -16.24
C VAL A 26 -1.01 -4.09 -16.48
N SER A 27 -1.94 -3.75 -17.37
CA SER A 27 -2.24 -2.37 -17.68
C SER A 27 -3.00 -1.68 -16.56
N ILE A 28 -2.84 -0.36 -16.44
CA ILE A 28 -3.66 0.46 -15.52
C ILE A 28 -5.15 0.32 -15.84
N LYS A 29 -5.50 0.21 -17.11
CA LYS A 29 -6.87 0.01 -17.55
C LYS A 29 -7.51 -1.24 -16.98
N ASP A 30 -6.76 -2.36 -16.96
CA ASP A 30 -7.24 -3.62 -16.40
C ASP A 30 -7.41 -3.53 -14.88
N ILE A 31 -6.46 -2.91 -14.18
CA ILE A 31 -6.57 -2.67 -12.73
C ILE A 31 -7.75 -1.75 -12.43
N SER A 32 -7.94 -0.69 -13.22
CA SER A 32 -9.06 0.24 -13.10
C SER A 32 -10.42 -0.47 -13.20
N ARG A 33 -10.55 -1.38 -14.16
CA ARG A 33 -11.77 -2.17 -14.33
C ARG A 33 -12.01 -3.12 -13.16
N GLN A 34 -10.97 -3.79 -12.72
CA GLN A 34 -11.05 -4.80 -11.65
C GLN A 34 -11.38 -4.17 -10.31
N GLU A 35 -10.77 -3.04 -9.96
CA GLU A 35 -10.90 -2.39 -8.65
C GLU A 35 -11.88 -1.22 -8.63
N ALA A 36 -12.47 -0.85 -9.76
CA ALA A 36 -13.36 0.31 -9.90
C ALA A 36 -12.72 1.63 -9.42
N ILE A 37 -11.44 1.82 -9.73
CA ILE A 37 -10.67 3.03 -9.44
C ILE A 37 -10.37 3.72 -10.77
N SER A 38 -10.49 5.06 -10.83
CA SER A 38 -10.23 5.80 -12.07
C SER A 38 -8.80 5.60 -12.58
N GLU A 39 -8.63 5.50 -13.89
CA GLU A 39 -7.31 5.34 -14.51
C GLU A 39 -6.37 6.49 -14.17
N LEU A 40 -6.86 7.73 -14.18
CA LEU A 40 -6.07 8.91 -13.85
C LEU A 40 -5.55 8.85 -12.41
N TYR A 41 -6.38 8.44 -11.47
CA TYR A 41 -5.99 8.27 -10.08
C TYR A 41 -4.92 7.18 -9.92
N LEU A 42 -5.11 6.05 -10.60
CA LEU A 42 -4.14 4.96 -10.60
C LEU A 42 -2.79 5.37 -11.22
N GLN A 43 -2.80 6.16 -12.29
CA GLN A 43 -1.56 6.69 -12.89
C GLN A 43 -0.76 7.51 -11.89
N GLN A 44 -1.40 8.40 -11.15
CA GLN A 44 -0.76 9.20 -10.10
C GLN A 44 -0.23 8.31 -8.96
N LEU A 45 -0.99 7.33 -8.58
CA LEU A 45 -0.64 6.39 -7.52
C LEU A 45 0.56 5.52 -7.90
N PHE A 46 0.54 4.93 -9.10
CA PHE A 46 1.63 4.12 -9.62
C PHE A 46 2.92 4.92 -9.85
N ALA A 47 2.83 6.20 -10.18
CA ALA A 47 4.01 7.07 -10.24
C ALA A 47 4.72 7.19 -8.88
N ARG A 48 3.96 7.26 -7.78
CA ARG A 48 4.51 7.26 -6.41
C ARG A 48 5.11 5.91 -6.03
N LEU A 49 4.41 4.84 -6.35
CA LEU A 49 4.85 3.46 -6.06
C LEU A 49 6.14 3.11 -6.83
N ARG A 50 6.24 3.57 -8.08
CA ARG A 50 7.46 3.40 -8.90
C ARG A 50 8.66 4.12 -8.32
N LYS A 51 8.51 5.34 -7.81
CA LYS A 51 9.58 6.10 -7.14
C LYS A 51 10.13 5.38 -5.91
N ARG A 52 9.36 4.50 -5.31
CA ARG A 52 9.74 3.70 -4.14
C ARG A 52 10.14 2.27 -4.49
N ASN A 53 10.34 1.98 -5.76
CA ASN A 53 10.73 0.64 -6.24
C ASN A 53 9.76 -0.48 -5.82
N LEU A 54 8.48 -0.20 -5.77
CA LEU A 54 7.43 -1.19 -5.52
C LEU A 54 6.88 -1.77 -6.81
N VAL A 55 6.89 -0.98 -7.89
CA VAL A 55 6.47 -1.39 -9.23
C VAL A 55 7.47 -0.93 -10.28
N LYS A 56 7.48 -1.62 -11.41
CA LYS A 56 8.23 -1.26 -12.62
C LYS A 56 7.27 -1.14 -13.78
N SER A 57 7.50 -0.18 -14.68
CA SER A 57 6.76 -0.05 -15.93
C SER A 57 7.43 -0.85 -17.05
N VAL A 58 6.61 -1.49 -17.88
CA VAL A 58 7.04 -2.20 -19.08
C VAL A 58 6.39 -1.50 -20.28
N ARG A 59 7.20 -1.04 -21.21
CA ARG A 59 6.76 -0.33 -22.43
C ARG A 59 6.39 -1.32 -23.53
N GLY A 60 5.58 -0.84 -24.46
CA GLY A 60 5.26 -1.51 -25.72
C GLY A 60 3.88 -2.20 -25.71
N PRO A 61 3.55 -2.90 -26.82
CA PRO A 61 2.32 -3.70 -26.91
C PRO A 61 2.31 -4.78 -25.83
N GLY A 62 1.21 -4.89 -25.09
CA GLY A 62 1.12 -5.78 -23.93
C GLY A 62 1.91 -5.31 -22.72
N GLY A 63 2.37 -4.05 -22.70
CA GLY A 63 3.04 -3.41 -21.58
C GLY A 63 2.09 -3.06 -20.44
N GLY A 64 2.62 -2.49 -19.39
CA GLY A 64 1.90 -2.12 -18.18
C GLY A 64 2.84 -2.03 -17.00
N PHE A 65 2.41 -2.59 -15.87
CA PHE A 65 3.21 -2.64 -14.65
C PHE A 65 3.43 -4.07 -14.16
N ILE A 66 4.57 -4.28 -13.52
CA ILE A 66 4.89 -5.49 -12.76
C ILE A 66 5.36 -5.07 -11.36
N LEU A 67 5.29 -5.98 -10.41
CA LEU A 67 5.92 -5.77 -9.11
C LEU A 67 7.44 -5.71 -9.28
N ALA A 68 8.09 -4.79 -8.58
CA ALA A 68 9.54 -4.63 -8.63
C ALA A 68 10.30 -5.73 -7.85
N ARG A 69 9.62 -6.34 -6.89
CA ARG A 69 10.14 -7.42 -6.04
C ARG A 69 9.10 -8.52 -5.88
N HIS A 70 9.52 -9.65 -5.37
CA HIS A 70 8.59 -10.75 -5.07
C HIS A 70 7.50 -10.29 -4.10
N PRO A 71 6.22 -10.74 -4.24
CA PRO A 71 5.13 -10.36 -3.34
C PRO A 71 5.39 -10.62 -1.86
N SER A 72 6.22 -11.61 -1.53
CA SER A 72 6.64 -11.91 -0.15
C SER A 72 7.60 -10.88 0.45
N GLU A 73 8.20 -10.03 -0.37
CA GLU A 73 9.17 -9.02 0.04
C GLU A 73 8.58 -7.61 0.13
N ILE A 74 7.33 -7.42 -0.26
CA ILE A 74 6.64 -6.14 -0.23
C ILE A 74 5.61 -6.16 0.89
N THR A 75 5.83 -5.32 1.90
CA THR A 75 4.91 -5.21 3.03
C THR A 75 3.81 -4.18 2.78
N ILE A 76 2.68 -4.36 3.45
CA ILE A 76 1.57 -3.41 3.38
C ILE A 76 1.98 -2.04 3.93
N GLY A 77 2.83 -2.03 4.97
CA GLY A 77 3.39 -0.80 5.53
C GLY A 77 4.20 0.01 4.49
N GLU A 78 5.05 -0.65 3.70
CA GLU A 78 5.81 0.01 2.62
C GLU A 78 4.88 0.65 1.57
N ILE A 79 3.83 -0.07 1.18
CA ILE A 79 2.87 0.42 0.18
C ILE A 79 2.16 1.68 0.69
N ILE A 80 1.66 1.65 1.91
CA ILE A 80 0.96 2.79 2.50
C ILE A 80 1.90 3.99 2.64
N ARG A 81 3.11 3.79 3.13
CA ARG A 81 4.12 4.87 3.24
C ARG A 81 4.50 5.45 1.88
N ALA A 82 4.61 4.62 0.86
CA ALA A 82 4.87 5.08 -0.52
C ALA A 82 3.73 5.94 -1.07
N ALA A 83 2.49 5.53 -0.82
CA ALA A 83 1.29 6.24 -1.28
C ALA A 83 1.04 7.54 -0.53
N GLU A 84 1.13 7.51 0.80
CA GLU A 84 0.85 8.67 1.68
C GLU A 84 2.01 9.68 1.74
N GLY A 85 3.23 9.23 1.52
CA GLY A 85 4.42 10.06 1.62
C GLY A 85 4.68 10.56 3.05
N LYS A 86 5.07 11.84 3.17
CA LYS A 86 5.37 12.45 4.48
C LYS A 86 4.18 12.52 5.45
N ASN A 87 2.97 12.34 4.94
CA ASN A 87 1.73 12.42 5.72
C ASN A 87 1.32 11.10 6.39
N ALA A 88 2.17 10.09 6.31
CA ALA A 88 1.87 8.74 6.81
C ALA A 88 1.92 8.60 8.34
N ARG A 89 2.07 9.69 9.08
CA ARG A 89 2.19 9.63 10.55
C ARG A 89 0.89 9.99 11.26
N VAL A 90 0.59 9.27 12.32
CA VAL A 90 -0.51 9.55 13.26
C VAL A 90 0.06 10.27 14.48
N GLY A 91 -0.69 11.23 15.02
CA GLY A 91 -0.34 11.89 16.26
C GLY A 91 0.22 13.31 16.10
N CYS A 92 0.71 13.87 17.19
CA CYS A 92 1.12 15.28 17.28
C CYS A 92 2.33 15.62 16.38
N ARG A 93 3.09 14.63 15.94
CA ARG A 93 4.23 14.80 15.01
C ARG A 93 3.82 14.80 13.54
N SER A 94 2.57 14.42 13.24
CA SER A 94 2.10 14.29 11.86
C SER A 94 2.00 15.62 11.11
N SER A 95 1.81 16.71 11.84
CA SER A 95 1.65 18.06 11.26
C SER A 95 2.97 18.81 11.03
N GLY A 96 4.12 18.24 11.40
CA GLY A 96 5.41 18.92 11.34
C GLY A 96 5.53 20.10 12.29
N ARG A 97 4.48 20.40 13.04
CA ARG A 97 4.50 21.44 14.08
C ARG A 97 5.02 20.83 15.37
N LYS A 98 6.02 21.48 15.95
CA LYS A 98 6.43 21.17 17.32
C LYS A 98 5.28 21.58 18.26
N CYS A 99 4.61 20.60 18.85
CA CYS A 99 3.69 20.88 19.93
C CYS A 99 4.50 21.42 21.11
N GLY A 100 4.24 22.65 21.56
CA GLY A 100 4.93 23.26 22.71
C GLY A 100 4.70 22.52 24.04
N MET A 101 3.86 21.48 24.04
CA MET A 101 3.52 20.66 25.20
C MET A 101 4.15 19.25 25.17
N ILE A 102 5.04 18.95 24.20
CA ILE A 102 5.60 17.60 24.04
C ILE A 102 6.22 17.07 25.34
N GLU A 103 6.94 17.91 26.07
CA GLU A 103 7.58 17.53 27.34
C GLU A 103 6.61 17.33 28.52
N ARG A 104 5.38 17.82 28.39
CA ARG A 104 4.35 17.78 29.45
C ARG A 104 3.13 16.95 29.07
N CYS A 105 3.08 16.41 27.86
CA CYS A 105 1.93 15.67 27.38
C CYS A 105 1.87 14.27 28.01
N LYS A 106 0.90 14.05 28.87
CA LYS A 106 0.70 12.77 29.55
C LYS A 106 0.28 11.62 28.62
N THR A 107 -0.21 11.96 27.41
CA THR A 107 -0.71 10.96 26.44
C THR A 107 0.27 10.66 25.31
N GLN A 108 1.40 11.35 25.24
CA GLN A 108 2.38 11.20 24.16
C GLN A 108 2.84 9.75 23.97
N ASN A 109 3.21 9.09 25.06
CA ASN A 109 3.68 7.70 25.01
C ASN A 109 2.62 6.75 24.45
N MET A 110 1.35 7.01 24.72
CA MET A 110 0.25 6.20 24.17
C MET A 110 0.17 6.36 22.65
N TRP A 111 0.25 7.59 22.15
CA TRP A 111 0.19 7.85 20.71
C TRP A 111 1.41 7.29 19.97
N ASP A 112 2.60 7.45 20.53
CA ASP A 112 3.84 6.90 19.97
C ASP A 112 3.79 5.35 19.96
N THR A 113 3.25 4.75 21.02
CA THR A 113 3.07 3.29 21.12
C THR A 113 2.04 2.80 20.09
N LEU A 114 0.93 3.51 19.92
CA LEU A 114 -0.09 3.18 18.92
C LEU A 114 0.52 3.22 17.52
N GLU A 115 1.22 4.31 17.16
CA GLU A 115 1.86 4.44 15.85
C GLU A 115 2.85 3.29 15.59
N ARG A 116 3.69 2.98 16.56
CA ARG A 116 4.65 1.88 16.45
C ARG A 116 3.96 0.53 16.24
N ARG A 117 2.91 0.23 16.98
CA ARG A 117 2.16 -1.02 16.84
C ARG A 117 1.44 -1.14 15.49
N ILE A 118 0.90 -0.03 14.98
CA ILE A 118 0.31 0.01 13.64
C ILE A 118 1.40 -0.29 12.59
N ASP A 119 2.56 0.37 12.70
CA ASP A 119 3.66 0.15 11.78
C ASP A 119 4.18 -1.29 11.82
N GLU A 120 4.41 -1.84 13.02
CA GLU A 120 4.83 -3.23 13.22
C GLU A 120 3.83 -4.22 12.61
N PHE A 121 2.54 -4.00 12.83
CA PHE A 121 1.48 -4.83 12.28
C PHE A 121 1.47 -4.80 10.75
N LEU A 122 1.47 -3.61 10.16
CA LEU A 122 1.43 -3.45 8.71
C LEU A 122 2.73 -3.94 8.03
N ASP A 123 3.87 -3.83 8.69
CA ASP A 123 5.15 -4.34 8.20
C ASP A 123 5.27 -5.87 8.35
N SER A 124 4.43 -6.49 9.16
CA SER A 124 4.36 -7.95 9.28
C SER A 124 3.54 -8.63 8.19
N ILE A 125 2.75 -7.88 7.43
CA ILE A 125 1.87 -8.41 6.38
C ILE A 125 2.46 -8.08 5.02
N THR A 126 2.61 -9.09 4.16
CA THR A 126 3.06 -8.94 2.77
C THR A 126 1.91 -9.00 1.78
N ILE A 127 2.16 -8.59 0.53
CA ILE A 127 1.21 -8.79 -0.57
C ILE A 127 0.84 -10.27 -0.71
N GLU A 128 1.84 -11.15 -0.61
CA GLU A 128 1.64 -12.60 -0.71
C GLU A 128 0.67 -13.12 0.35
N ASN A 129 0.79 -12.65 1.60
CA ASN A 129 -0.14 -13.05 2.66
C ASN A 129 -1.59 -12.69 2.31
N LEU A 130 -1.84 -11.48 1.81
CA LEU A 130 -3.19 -11.06 1.43
C LEU A 130 -3.73 -11.84 0.24
N PHE A 131 -2.89 -12.15 -0.73
CA PHE A 131 -3.27 -12.93 -1.89
C PHE A 131 -3.64 -14.36 -1.52
N LEU A 132 -2.87 -15.02 -0.67
CA LEU A 132 -3.13 -16.38 -0.18
C LEU A 132 -4.42 -16.44 0.65
N HIS A 133 -4.66 -15.47 1.51
CA HIS A 133 -5.93 -15.39 2.27
C HIS A 133 -7.16 -15.29 1.39
N GLN A 134 -7.10 -14.49 0.33
CA GLN A 134 -8.21 -14.37 -0.61
C GLN A 134 -8.49 -15.69 -1.37
N GLU A 135 -7.45 -16.43 -1.69
CA GLU A 135 -7.61 -17.74 -2.34
C GLU A 135 -8.21 -18.78 -1.39
N GLU A 136 -7.81 -18.78 -0.13
CA GLU A 136 -8.38 -19.66 0.91
C GLU A 136 -9.87 -19.36 1.12
N GLU A 137 -10.24 -18.09 1.31
CA GLU A 137 -11.64 -17.67 1.46
C GLU A 137 -12.49 -18.05 0.25
N ARG A 138 -11.95 -17.94 -0.97
CA ARG A 138 -12.67 -18.37 -2.19
C ARG A 138 -12.88 -19.87 -2.25
N ARG A 139 -11.89 -20.66 -1.82
CA ARG A 139 -12.01 -22.12 -1.75
C ARG A 139 -13.05 -22.56 -0.72
N GLU A 140 -13.04 -21.93 0.46
CA GLU A 140 -14.03 -22.20 1.51
C GLU A 140 -15.45 -21.80 1.09
N ALA A 141 -15.62 -20.66 0.41
CA ALA A 141 -16.91 -20.20 -0.10
C ALA A 141 -17.43 -21.04 -1.28
N GLY A 142 -16.56 -21.73 -2.01
CA GLY A 142 -16.92 -22.62 -3.12
C GLY A 142 -17.08 -24.10 -2.75
N ALA A 143 -16.89 -24.42 -1.49
CA ALA A 143 -17.01 -25.79 -0.99
C ALA A 143 -18.45 -26.17 -0.64
#